data_c298cc0ef5cadd95c74e15709a17c7e5
#
_entry.id   c298cc0ef5cadd95c74e15709a17c7e5
#
_cell.length_a   1.000
_cell.length_b   1.000
_cell.length_c   1.000
_cell.angle_alpha   90.00
_cell.angle_beta   90.00
_cell.angle_gamma   90.00
#
_symmetry.space_group_name_H-M   'P 1'
#
loop_
_entity.id
_entity.type
_entity.pdbx_description
1 polymer ?
#
loop_
_entity_poly.entity_id
_entity_poly.type
_entity_poly.pdbx_seq_one_letter_code
_entity_poly.pdbx_strand_id
1 'polypeptide(L)'
;MADHVLSEVSAEVAPEREADLLAAYRELVAGALPDGLVRTELLRGGDGLWRIQTLWRDRAAFEAVRTAPKPPAAPRLFREVGAEPRLAVFDVPVRHDPSGEPL
;
A
#
# COMPACT_ATOMS: atom_id res chain seq x y z
N MET A 1 -7.84 -20.92 -9.24
CA MET A 1 -6.79 -19.94 -9.04
C MET A 1 -7.21 -18.93 -7.99
N ALA A 2 -6.26 -18.53 -7.17
CA ALA A 2 -6.57 -17.57 -6.13
C ALA A 2 -6.71 -16.17 -6.72
N ASP A 3 -7.63 -15.39 -6.17
CA ASP A 3 -7.80 -14.00 -6.55
C ASP A 3 -6.61 -13.19 -6.05
N HIS A 4 -6.31 -12.11 -6.75
CA HIS A 4 -5.44 -11.08 -6.20
C HIS A 4 -6.13 -10.43 -5.01
N VAL A 5 -5.33 -9.85 -4.13
CA VAL A 5 -5.83 -9.12 -2.97
C VAL A 5 -5.29 -7.69 -3.04
N LEU A 6 -6.17 -6.72 -2.79
CA LEU A 6 -5.79 -5.32 -2.72
C LEU A 6 -5.87 -4.86 -1.27
N SER A 7 -4.76 -4.37 -0.73
CA SER A 7 -4.79 -3.71 0.56
C SER A 7 -4.73 -2.21 0.36
N GLU A 8 -5.44 -1.48 1.20
CA GLU A 8 -5.55 -0.05 1.10
C GLU A 8 -5.39 0.54 2.50
N VAL A 9 -4.34 1.32 2.69
CA VAL A 9 -4.11 2.00 3.95
C VAL A 9 -4.26 3.49 3.70
N SER A 10 -5.16 4.13 4.43
CA SER A 10 -5.46 5.54 4.23
C SER A 10 -5.29 6.32 5.53
N ALA A 11 -4.96 7.59 5.39
CA ALA A 11 -4.85 8.48 6.53
C ALA A 11 -4.91 9.94 6.08
N GLU A 12 -5.31 10.81 6.99
CA GLU A 12 -5.18 12.25 6.78
C GLU A 12 -3.81 12.67 7.28
N VAL A 13 -3.06 13.40 6.45
CA VAL A 13 -1.70 13.82 6.73
C VAL A 13 -1.65 15.34 6.75
N ALA A 14 -1.05 15.89 7.79
CA ALA A 14 -0.89 17.34 7.89
C ALA A 14 -0.05 17.86 6.73
N PRO A 15 -0.38 19.04 6.16
CA PRO A 15 0.35 19.55 5.00
C PRO A 15 1.85 19.63 5.20
N GLU A 16 2.31 20.00 6.38
CA GLU A 16 3.74 20.12 6.70
C GLU A 16 4.45 18.78 6.78
N ARG A 17 3.71 17.66 6.79
CA ARG A 17 4.28 16.32 6.85
C ARG A 17 4.21 15.57 5.52
N GLU A 18 3.60 16.17 4.50
CA GLU A 18 3.43 15.49 3.20
C GLU A 18 4.75 15.19 2.52
N ALA A 19 5.70 16.11 2.57
CA ALA A 19 7.00 15.88 1.98
C ALA A 19 7.74 14.72 2.65
N ASP A 20 7.58 14.59 3.97
CA ASP A 20 8.18 13.48 4.73
C ASP A 20 7.57 12.14 4.29
N LEU A 21 6.27 12.11 4.10
CA LEU A 21 5.58 10.90 3.64
C LEU A 21 6.06 10.49 2.25
N LEU A 22 6.17 11.45 1.33
CA LEU A 22 6.65 11.17 -0.02
C LEU A 22 8.07 10.61 0.00
N ALA A 23 8.95 11.20 0.80
CA ALA A 23 10.33 10.75 0.90
C ALA A 23 10.41 9.35 1.49
N ALA A 24 9.63 9.08 2.54
CA ALA A 24 9.62 7.78 3.19
C ALA A 24 9.09 6.70 2.25
N TYR A 25 8.04 7.00 1.49
CA TYR A 25 7.49 6.05 0.53
C TYR A 25 8.47 5.73 -0.60
N ARG A 26 9.13 6.76 -1.15
CA ARG A 26 10.15 6.54 -2.19
C ARG A 26 11.30 5.68 -1.69
N GLU A 27 11.71 5.89 -0.47
CA GLU A 27 12.75 5.07 0.16
C GLU A 27 12.29 3.62 0.33
N LEU A 28 11.04 3.43 0.74
CA LEU A 28 10.46 2.11 0.90
C LEU A 28 10.48 1.33 -0.41
N VAL A 29 10.00 1.93 -1.51
CA VAL A 29 9.90 1.23 -2.78
C VAL A 29 11.25 1.06 -3.49
N ALA A 30 12.26 1.82 -3.08
CA ALA A 30 13.62 1.65 -3.59
C ALA A 30 14.34 0.47 -2.92
N GLY A 31 13.84 -0.01 -1.79
CA GLY A 31 14.41 -1.15 -1.08
C GLY A 31 13.83 -2.48 -1.51
N ALA A 32 14.11 -3.50 -0.73
CA ALA A 32 13.57 -4.84 -0.98
C ALA A 32 12.09 -4.87 -0.59
N LEU A 33 11.24 -5.28 -1.53
CA LEU A 33 9.81 -5.37 -1.32
C LEU A 33 9.41 -6.81 -0.98
N PRO A 34 8.27 -6.99 -0.28
CA PRO A 34 7.82 -8.33 0.09
C PRO A 34 7.54 -9.21 -1.14
N ASP A 35 7.79 -10.49 -0.97
CA ASP A 35 7.45 -11.48 -1.98
C ASP A 35 5.94 -11.49 -2.18
N GLY A 36 5.50 -11.57 -3.42
CA GLY A 36 4.07 -11.57 -3.75
C GLY A 36 3.47 -10.19 -3.91
N LEU A 37 4.21 -9.13 -3.66
CA LEU A 37 3.75 -7.77 -3.96
C LEU A 37 3.81 -7.59 -5.48
N VAL A 38 2.65 -7.27 -6.09
CA VAL A 38 2.56 -7.08 -7.54
C VAL A 38 2.82 -5.64 -7.91
N ARG A 39 2.20 -4.70 -7.19
CA ARG A 39 2.44 -3.26 -7.39
C ARG A 39 1.98 -2.51 -6.15
N THR A 40 2.48 -1.30 -5.99
CA THR A 40 2.05 -0.42 -4.93
C THR A 40 2.03 1.02 -5.44
N GLU A 41 1.14 1.82 -4.91
CA GLU A 41 0.98 3.21 -5.31
C GLU A 41 0.68 4.07 -4.09
N LEU A 42 1.22 5.26 -4.08
CA LEU A 42 0.87 6.28 -3.09
C LEU A 42 -0.04 7.28 -3.79
N LEU A 43 -1.23 7.47 -3.26
CA LEU A 43 -2.26 8.30 -3.88
C LEU A 43 -2.55 9.51 -2.99
N ARG A 44 -2.72 10.65 -3.63
CA ARG A 44 -3.13 11.89 -2.96
C ARG A 44 -4.56 12.20 -3.34
N GLY A 45 -5.43 12.32 -2.34
CA GLY A 45 -6.79 12.80 -2.52
C GLY A 45 -6.91 14.26 -2.11
N GLY A 46 -8.13 14.75 -1.96
CA GLY A 46 -8.37 16.11 -1.46
C GLY A 46 -8.25 16.16 0.06
N ASP A 47 -8.10 17.38 0.59
CA ASP A 47 -8.17 17.66 2.03
C ASP A 47 -7.19 16.87 2.89
N GLY A 48 -5.99 16.66 2.37
CA GLY A 48 -4.94 15.96 3.12
C GLY A 48 -5.09 14.45 3.18
N LEU A 49 -6.01 13.88 2.42
CA LEU A 49 -6.20 12.43 2.39
C LEU A 49 -5.12 11.77 1.53
N TRP A 50 -4.45 10.78 2.10
CA TRP A 50 -3.46 9.98 1.41
C TRP A 50 -3.80 8.51 1.54
N ARG A 51 -3.35 7.72 0.57
CA ARG A 51 -3.69 6.32 0.50
C ARG A 51 -2.54 5.54 -0.12
N ILE A 52 -2.19 4.40 0.48
CA ILE A 52 -1.25 3.46 -0.11
C ILE A 52 -2.07 2.24 -0.53
N GLN A 53 -2.12 1.97 -1.84
CA GLN A 53 -2.76 0.78 -2.37
C GLN A 53 -1.69 -0.21 -2.79
N THR A 54 -1.84 -1.46 -2.38
CA THR A 54 -0.89 -2.51 -2.73
C THR A 54 -1.66 -3.71 -3.24
N LEU A 55 -1.29 -4.14 -4.45
CA LEU A 55 -1.87 -5.34 -5.05
C LEU A 55 -0.96 -6.52 -4.75
N TRP A 56 -1.53 -7.57 -4.17
CA TRP A 56 -0.84 -8.79 -3.78
C TRP A 56 -1.24 -9.93 -4.71
N ARG A 57 -0.30 -10.84 -4.99
CA ARG A 57 -0.54 -12.01 -5.84
C ARG A 57 -1.71 -12.84 -5.35
N ASP A 58 -1.83 -13.00 -4.02
CA ASP A 58 -2.90 -13.77 -3.40
C ASP A 58 -3.01 -13.39 -1.91
N ARG A 59 -3.97 -13.97 -1.25
CA ARG A 59 -4.18 -13.69 0.18
C ARG A 59 -3.02 -14.20 1.04
N ALA A 60 -2.42 -15.31 0.66
CA ALA A 60 -1.29 -15.85 1.42
C ALA A 60 -0.12 -14.87 1.47
N ALA A 61 0.17 -14.19 0.35
CA ALA A 61 1.22 -13.19 0.30
C ALA A 61 0.91 -12.00 1.21
N PHE A 62 -0.35 -11.54 1.20
CA PHE A 62 -0.78 -10.46 2.08
C PHE A 62 -0.69 -10.87 3.55
N GLU A 63 -1.19 -12.04 3.90
CA GLU A 63 -1.15 -12.53 5.28
C GLU A 63 0.28 -12.74 5.78
N ALA A 64 1.19 -13.16 4.91
CA ALA A 64 2.59 -13.33 5.28
C ALA A 64 3.20 -12.00 5.77
N VAL A 65 2.84 -10.89 5.16
CA VAL A 65 3.30 -9.58 5.59
C VAL A 65 2.64 -9.16 6.89
N ARG A 66 1.34 -9.41 7.02
CA ARG A 66 0.57 -9.06 8.23
C ARG A 66 1.09 -9.77 9.47
N THR A 67 1.48 -11.03 9.31
CA THR A 67 1.89 -11.87 10.44
C THR A 67 3.40 -11.92 10.64
N ALA A 68 4.17 -11.22 9.83
CA ALA A 68 5.61 -11.16 9.97
C ALA A 68 5.98 -10.48 11.31
N PRO A 69 7.13 -10.83 11.89
CA PRO A 69 7.57 -10.18 13.12
C PRO A 69 7.74 -8.67 13.00
N LYS A 70 8.08 -8.21 11.79
CA LYS A 70 8.25 -6.79 11.50
C LYS A 70 6.89 -6.18 11.15
N PRO A 71 6.54 -5.03 11.72
CA PRO A 71 5.25 -4.40 11.39
C PRO A 71 5.11 -4.09 9.91
N PRO A 72 3.90 -4.19 9.33
CA PRO A 72 3.68 -3.82 7.94
C PRO A 72 4.09 -2.37 7.68
N ALA A 73 4.71 -2.16 6.51
CA ALA A 73 5.32 -0.86 6.20
C ALA A 73 4.31 0.26 5.99
N ALA A 74 3.19 0.00 5.29
CA ALA A 74 2.27 1.07 4.94
C ALA A 74 1.64 1.76 6.17
N PRO A 75 1.09 1.02 7.14
CA PRO A 75 0.60 1.68 8.36
C PRO A 75 1.72 2.39 9.11
N ARG A 76 2.90 1.80 9.15
CA ARG A 76 4.05 2.39 9.85
C ARG A 76 4.43 3.74 9.25
N LEU A 77 4.45 3.86 7.92
CA LEU A 77 4.79 5.14 7.27
C LEU A 77 3.84 6.25 7.71
N PHE A 78 2.55 5.96 7.76
CA PHE A 78 1.58 6.97 8.20
C PHE A 78 1.78 7.36 9.66
N ARG A 79 2.05 6.37 10.53
CA ARG A 79 2.31 6.68 11.95
C ARG A 79 3.57 7.52 12.12
N GLU A 80 4.58 7.29 11.32
CA GLU A 80 5.83 8.06 11.39
C GLU A 80 5.64 9.53 11.05
N VAL A 81 4.61 9.86 10.28
CA VAL A 81 4.28 11.25 9.97
C VAL A 81 3.12 11.77 10.82
N GLY A 82 2.81 11.09 11.91
CA GLY A 82 1.81 11.54 12.86
C GLY A 82 0.38 11.30 12.46
N ALA A 83 0.14 10.45 11.46
CA ALA A 83 -1.20 10.16 10.96
C ALA A 83 -1.73 8.86 11.53
N GLU A 84 -3.05 8.73 11.56
CA GLU A 84 -3.74 7.53 12.06
C GLU A 84 -4.18 6.68 10.87
N PRO A 85 -3.55 5.53 10.63
CA PRO A 85 -3.87 4.73 9.45
C PRO A 85 -5.15 3.90 9.62
N ARG A 86 -5.87 3.72 8.52
CA ARG A 86 -7.01 2.82 8.43
C ARG A 86 -6.73 1.81 7.34
N LEU A 87 -7.05 0.55 7.59
CA LEU A 87 -6.81 -0.55 6.65
C LEU A 87 -8.13 -1.04 6.09
N ALA A 88 -8.17 -1.22 4.77
CA ALA A 88 -9.23 -1.94 4.08
C ALA A 88 -8.59 -2.98 3.18
N VAL A 89 -9.23 -4.14 3.06
CA VAL A 89 -8.70 -5.25 2.28
C VAL A 89 -9.80 -5.77 1.37
N PHE A 90 -9.47 -5.96 0.10
CA PHE A 90 -10.42 -6.37 -0.92
C PHE A 90 -9.88 -7.56 -1.68
N ASP A 91 -10.74 -8.55 -1.94
CA ASP A 91 -10.43 -9.54 -2.98
C ASP A 91 -10.70 -8.91 -4.33
N VAL A 92 -9.92 -9.31 -5.33
CA VAL A 92 -10.07 -8.79 -6.69
C VAL A 92 -10.55 -9.94 -7.59
N PRO A 93 -11.85 -10.21 -7.63
CA PRO A 93 -12.36 -11.37 -8.38
C PRO A 93 -12.26 -11.20 -9.88
N VAL A 94 -12.26 -9.96 -10.38
CA VAL A 94 -12.18 -9.69 -11.80
C VAL A 94 -11.19 -8.56 -12.04
N ARG A 95 -10.24 -8.81 -12.93
CA ARG A 95 -9.30 -7.79 -13.38
C ARG A 95 -9.38 -7.71 -14.88
N HIS A 96 -9.31 -6.51 -15.41
CA HIS A 96 -9.23 -6.28 -16.83
C HIS A 96 -8.12 -5.28 -17.12
N ASP A 97 -7.16 -5.69 -17.92
CA ASP A 97 -6.10 -4.82 -18.39
C ASP A 97 -6.35 -4.54 -19.86
N PRO A 98 -6.99 -3.40 -20.17
CA PRO A 98 -7.43 -3.13 -21.54
C PRO A 98 -6.28 -2.99 -22.54
N SER A 99 -5.08 -2.69 -22.09
CA SER A 99 -3.94 -2.60 -22.99
C SER A 99 -3.44 -3.97 -23.43
N GLY A 100 -3.73 -5.01 -22.63
CA GLY A 100 -3.16 -6.33 -22.85
C GLY A 100 -1.65 -6.36 -22.67
N GLU A 101 -1.07 -5.28 -22.22
CA GLU A 101 0.37 -5.16 -22.02
C GLU A 101 0.71 -5.19 -20.55
N PRO A 102 1.80 -5.84 -20.19
CA PRO A 102 2.35 -5.69 -18.86
C PRO A 102 2.81 -4.24 -18.73
N LEU A 103 2.27 -3.58 -17.78
CA LEU A 103 2.62 -2.18 -17.52
C LEU A 103 3.89 -2.07 -16.71
#